data_c9617293331198af36e27ed4cde6d496
#
_entry.id   c9617293331198af36e27ed4cde6d496
#
_cell.length_a   1.000
_cell.length_b   1.000
_cell.length_c   1.000
_cell.angle_alpha   90.00
_cell.angle_beta   90.00
_cell.angle_gamma   90.00
#
_symmetry.space_group_name_H-M   'P 1'
#
loop_
_entity.id
_entity.type
_entity.pdbx_description
1 polymer ?
#
loop_
_entity_poly.entity_id
_entity_poly.type
_entity_poly.pdbx_seq_one_letter_code
_entity_poly.pdbx_strand_id
1 'polypeptide(L)'
;MKGKLKFEKPIVVSAVCLSMILSVGSCAGDGFDEETFSGGVTNTQLESPDASKVSFEKLAGKPSVKVEWPVIMGAGGYLFSMYIVDDPTNPVAVVKDSIIDGCSVACTYLDDTNYKVEIKTLGNDKYNNKDAASVSEVTWSTLVPATTIPAGTDLNTYFENNPITSGKDVEVAYELEAGGSYTISGDLNLGVNNVQLRGNKVNHAKVTFTGSGAIVSSGGGMALKFIDFDCDVVSKGSFVKFGDVPEEIKGMNSYGIVTNPMIIQSCEIRNVRHYLVNINGKKYAIQNFIVRDCIIQFY
;
A
#
# COMPACT_ATOMS: atom_id res chain seq x y z
N MET A 1 -5.64 -7.13 -60.46
CA MET A 1 -4.69 -6.18 -59.87
C MET A 1 -4.65 -6.38 -58.34
N LYS A 2 -3.60 -6.97 -57.82
CA LYS A 2 -3.39 -7.24 -56.38
C LYS A 2 -2.48 -6.14 -55.83
N GLY A 3 -3.02 -5.26 -55.01
CA GLY A 3 -2.27 -4.27 -54.25
C GLY A 3 -1.88 -4.87 -52.88
N LYS A 4 -0.60 -5.11 -52.67
CA LYS A 4 -0.06 -5.44 -51.32
C LYS A 4 0.18 -4.14 -50.54
N LEU A 5 -0.54 -3.92 -49.46
CA LEU A 5 -0.15 -2.94 -48.46
C LEU A 5 0.97 -3.53 -47.60
N LYS A 6 2.13 -2.91 -47.66
CA LYS A 6 3.23 -3.12 -46.70
C LYS A 6 2.93 -2.29 -45.46
N PHE A 7 2.78 -2.94 -44.33
CA PHE A 7 2.83 -2.31 -43.04
C PHE A 7 4.30 -2.15 -42.61
N GLU A 8 4.79 -0.93 -42.63
CA GLU A 8 6.03 -0.58 -41.96
C GLU A 8 5.73 -0.40 -40.44
N LYS A 9 6.55 -1.07 -39.62
CA LYS A 9 6.47 -1.01 -38.16
C LYS A 9 6.91 0.38 -37.70
N PRO A 10 6.17 1.09 -36.85
CA PRO A 10 6.69 2.30 -36.26
C PRO A 10 7.64 1.99 -35.11
N ILE A 11 8.85 2.49 -35.24
CA ILE A 11 9.80 2.71 -34.15
C ILE A 11 9.26 3.87 -33.31
N VAL A 12 8.44 3.60 -32.32
CA VAL A 12 7.85 4.62 -31.43
C VAL A 12 7.93 4.23 -29.95
N VAL A 13 8.72 3.24 -29.58
CA VAL A 13 8.79 2.79 -28.19
C VAL A 13 10.00 3.36 -27.41
N SER A 14 10.93 4.07 -28.07
CA SER A 14 12.14 4.58 -27.39
C SER A 14 12.11 6.06 -26.99
N ALA A 15 11.05 6.81 -27.28
CA ALA A 15 11.02 8.25 -27.00
C ALA A 15 10.23 8.65 -25.74
N VAL A 16 9.52 7.71 -25.11
CA VAL A 16 8.68 8.03 -23.94
C VAL A 16 9.42 7.89 -22.61
N CYS A 17 10.53 7.15 -22.57
CA CYS A 17 11.31 7.01 -21.32
C CYS A 17 12.31 8.14 -21.04
N LEU A 18 12.52 9.05 -21.99
CA LEU A 18 13.53 10.13 -21.84
C LEU A 18 12.92 11.51 -21.52
N SER A 19 11.59 11.64 -21.51
CA SER A 19 10.92 12.92 -21.25
C SER A 19 10.38 13.09 -19.83
N MET A 20 10.59 12.13 -18.92
CA MET A 20 10.16 12.24 -17.52
C MET A 20 11.25 12.73 -16.55
N ILE A 21 12.45 13.06 -17.05
CA ILE A 21 13.58 13.48 -16.21
C ILE A 21 13.69 15.02 -16.10
N LEU A 22 12.85 15.80 -16.80
CA LEU A 22 13.03 17.26 -16.89
C LEU A 22 11.87 18.10 -16.32
N SER A 23 11.13 17.59 -15.35
CA SER A 23 10.18 18.44 -14.61
C SER A 23 10.45 18.49 -13.10
N VAL A 24 11.69 18.39 -12.67
CA VAL A 24 12.12 19.10 -11.47
C VAL A 24 12.26 20.57 -11.87
N GLY A 25 11.12 21.21 -12.18
CA GLY A 25 11.04 22.64 -12.17
C GLY A 25 11.41 23.09 -10.76
N SER A 26 12.68 23.35 -10.55
CA SER A 26 13.14 24.25 -9.51
C SER A 26 12.22 25.47 -9.59
N CYS A 27 11.37 25.68 -8.60
CA CYS A 27 10.99 27.02 -8.20
C CYS A 27 12.26 27.65 -7.65
N ALA A 28 13.17 28.07 -8.53
CA ALA A 28 14.09 29.13 -8.23
C ALA A 28 13.23 30.40 -8.14
N GLY A 29 12.51 30.54 -7.05
CA GLY A 29 12.11 31.85 -6.59
C GLY A 29 13.42 32.64 -6.36
N ASP A 30 13.41 33.87 -6.76
CA ASP A 30 14.49 34.83 -6.67
C ASP A 30 15.36 34.59 -5.43
N GLY A 31 16.69 34.49 -5.67
CA GLY A 31 17.65 33.99 -4.75
C GLY A 31 17.43 34.46 -3.32
N PHE A 32 17.36 33.53 -2.42
CA PHE A 32 17.60 33.84 -1.02
C PHE A 32 18.99 34.46 -0.95
N ASP A 33 19.09 35.67 -0.38
CA ASP A 33 20.38 36.27 -0.12
C ASP A 33 21.27 35.26 0.60
N GLU A 34 22.41 34.94 0.02
CA GLU A 34 23.33 33.94 0.53
C GLU A 34 23.67 34.14 2.02
N GLU A 35 23.54 35.36 2.51
CA GLU A 35 23.75 35.75 3.92
C GLU A 35 22.63 35.19 4.85
N THR A 36 21.43 34.99 4.35
CA THR A 36 20.31 34.46 5.16
C THR A 36 20.40 32.95 5.40
N PHE A 37 21.08 32.19 4.53
CA PHE A 37 21.18 30.74 4.67
C PHE A 37 22.16 30.28 5.76
N SER A 38 23.18 31.04 6.08
CA SER A 38 24.11 30.68 7.15
C SER A 38 23.51 30.93 8.54
N GLY A 39 22.59 31.92 8.66
CA GLY A 39 22.08 32.37 9.96
C GLY A 39 23.15 32.66 11.01
N GLY A 40 24.41 32.95 10.59
CA GLY A 40 25.55 33.08 11.47
C GLY A 40 26.23 31.75 11.86
N VAL A 41 25.77 30.62 11.31
CA VAL A 41 26.34 29.28 11.60
C VAL A 41 27.57 29.06 10.71
N THR A 42 28.74 29.05 11.31
CA THR A 42 30.04 28.87 10.61
C THR A 42 30.98 28.02 11.45
N ASN A 43 31.96 27.39 10.79
CA ASN A 43 33.01 26.58 11.43
C ASN A 43 32.50 25.50 12.36
N THR A 44 31.40 24.83 12.01
CA THR A 44 30.76 23.83 12.86
C THR A 44 30.43 22.56 12.10
N GLN A 45 30.21 21.48 12.84
CA GLN A 45 29.60 20.27 12.34
C GLN A 45 28.09 20.44 12.44
N LEU A 46 27.39 20.29 11.32
CA LEU A 46 25.95 20.42 11.26
C LEU A 46 25.27 19.19 11.86
N GLU A 47 23.98 19.35 12.19
CA GLU A 47 23.08 18.25 12.58
C GLU A 47 22.14 17.94 11.41
N SER A 48 21.66 16.70 11.32
CA SER A 48 20.59 16.35 10.39
C SER A 48 19.23 16.83 10.90
N PRO A 49 18.23 17.01 10.02
CA PRO A 49 16.91 17.49 10.41
C PRO A 49 16.29 16.62 11.52
N ASP A 50 15.56 17.25 12.43
CA ASP A 50 14.80 16.52 13.45
C ASP A 50 13.78 15.59 12.79
N ALA A 51 13.94 14.28 12.96
CA ALA A 51 13.08 13.25 12.38
C ALA A 51 11.59 13.44 12.71
N SER A 52 11.28 13.98 13.89
CA SER A 52 9.90 14.25 14.32
C SER A 52 9.21 15.38 13.55
N LYS A 53 9.97 16.18 12.82
CA LYS A 53 9.50 17.31 12.02
C LYS A 53 9.49 17.03 10.51
N VAL A 54 9.88 15.83 10.10
CA VAL A 54 9.75 15.41 8.71
C VAL A 54 8.29 15.08 8.44
N SER A 55 7.76 15.63 7.36
CA SER A 55 6.36 15.44 6.99
C SER A 55 6.22 14.78 5.62
N PHE A 56 5.09 14.10 5.42
CA PHE A 56 4.73 13.38 4.20
C PHE A 56 3.36 13.84 3.72
N GLU A 57 3.29 14.38 2.50
CA GLU A 57 2.04 14.82 1.88
C GLU A 57 1.82 14.07 0.58
N LYS A 58 0.72 13.28 0.49
CA LYS A 58 0.34 12.62 -0.77
C LYS A 58 -0.16 13.65 -1.76
N LEU A 59 0.41 13.68 -2.97
CA LEU A 59 0.03 14.62 -4.00
C LEU A 59 -1.23 14.14 -4.73
N ALA A 60 -2.22 15.02 -4.84
CA ALA A 60 -3.49 14.68 -5.47
C ALA A 60 -3.32 14.23 -6.94
N GLY A 61 -4.00 13.14 -7.30
CA GLY A 61 -4.04 12.62 -8.67
C GLY A 61 -2.76 11.97 -9.18
N LYS A 62 -1.77 11.74 -8.32
CA LYS A 62 -0.51 11.06 -8.68
C LYS A 62 -0.09 10.11 -7.55
N PRO A 63 0.53 8.96 -7.86
CA PRO A 63 1.15 8.09 -6.86
C PRO A 63 2.50 8.71 -6.42
N SER A 64 2.46 9.90 -5.84
CA SER A 64 3.62 10.67 -5.44
C SER A 64 3.41 11.29 -4.07
N VAL A 65 4.45 11.30 -3.27
CA VAL A 65 4.51 11.89 -1.92
C VAL A 65 5.55 12.98 -1.92
N LYS A 66 5.21 14.15 -1.37
CA LYS A 66 6.15 15.20 -1.02
C LYS A 66 6.67 14.93 0.37
N VAL A 67 7.99 14.82 0.51
CA VAL A 67 8.68 14.72 1.78
C VAL A 67 9.27 16.08 2.07
N GLU A 68 8.99 16.65 3.24
CA GLU A 68 9.49 17.96 3.68
C GLU A 68 10.17 17.85 5.04
N TRP A 69 11.22 18.65 5.24
CA TRP A 69 11.96 18.73 6.49
C TRP A 69 12.36 20.17 6.82
N PRO A 70 12.66 20.49 8.09
CA PRO A 70 13.06 21.84 8.49
C PRO A 70 14.43 22.21 7.91
N VAL A 71 14.59 23.48 7.57
CA VAL A 71 15.87 24.06 7.12
C VAL A 71 16.90 23.95 8.24
N ILE A 72 18.09 23.48 7.91
CA ILE A 72 19.27 23.54 8.78
C ILE A 72 20.14 24.73 8.34
N MET A 73 20.27 25.70 9.21
CA MET A 73 21.04 26.93 8.91
C MET A 73 22.50 26.57 8.66
N GLY A 74 23.08 27.17 7.62
CA GLY A 74 24.45 26.91 7.23
C GLY A 74 24.68 25.61 6.45
N ALA A 75 23.62 24.90 6.06
CA ALA A 75 23.72 23.72 5.20
C ALA A 75 24.14 24.08 3.78
N GLY A 76 24.83 23.16 3.11
CA GLY A 76 25.14 23.22 1.67
C GLY A 76 24.18 22.38 0.82
N GLY A 77 23.17 21.75 1.46
CA GLY A 77 22.21 20.86 0.85
C GLY A 77 21.92 19.65 1.73
N TYR A 78 21.23 18.68 1.17
CA TYR A 78 20.87 17.45 1.88
C TYR A 78 21.11 16.24 0.99
N LEU A 79 21.65 15.16 1.58
CA LEU A 79 21.69 13.85 0.96
C LEU A 79 20.42 13.10 1.35
N PHE A 80 19.62 12.73 0.35
CA PHE A 80 18.31 12.11 0.53
C PHE A 80 18.30 10.71 -0.05
N SER A 81 17.74 9.75 0.72
CA SER A 81 17.44 8.40 0.24
C SER A 81 16.07 7.95 0.74
N MET A 82 15.37 7.16 -0.09
CA MET A 82 14.10 6.54 0.25
C MET A 82 14.12 5.07 -0.16
N TYR A 83 13.75 4.21 0.76
CA TYR A 83 13.76 2.75 0.59
C TYR A 83 12.39 2.16 0.90
N ILE A 84 12.00 1.12 0.15
CA ILE A 84 10.94 0.18 0.54
C ILE A 84 11.55 -0.75 1.59
N VAL A 85 10.87 -0.89 2.73
CA VAL A 85 11.30 -1.70 3.87
C VAL A 85 10.24 -2.71 4.32
N ASP A 86 9.42 -3.19 3.38
CA ASP A 86 8.50 -4.31 3.64
C ASP A 86 9.27 -5.56 4.11
N ASP A 87 10.49 -5.77 3.56
CA ASP A 87 11.51 -6.66 4.12
C ASP A 87 12.64 -5.81 4.73
N PRO A 88 12.70 -5.68 6.08
CA PRO A 88 13.74 -4.89 6.73
C PRO A 88 15.17 -5.42 6.50
N THR A 89 15.31 -6.70 6.17
CA THR A 89 16.62 -7.33 5.92
C THR A 89 17.12 -7.10 4.49
N ASN A 90 16.23 -6.67 3.58
CA ASN A 90 16.54 -6.46 2.17
C ASN A 90 15.85 -5.19 1.63
N PRO A 91 16.21 -3.99 2.11
CA PRO A 91 15.59 -2.74 1.67
C PRO A 91 15.85 -2.47 0.19
N VAL A 92 14.81 -2.02 -0.53
CA VAL A 92 14.88 -1.71 -1.96
C VAL A 92 14.85 -0.19 -2.15
N ALA A 93 15.89 0.36 -2.79
CA ALA A 93 16.00 1.80 -3.03
C ALA A 93 14.95 2.28 -4.04
N VAL A 94 14.18 3.31 -3.67
CA VAL A 94 13.33 4.12 -4.55
C VAL A 94 14.11 5.32 -5.05
N VAL A 95 14.80 5.99 -4.13
CA VAL A 95 15.76 7.06 -4.37
C VAL A 95 16.99 6.74 -3.53
N LYS A 96 18.17 6.94 -4.08
CA LYS A 96 19.42 6.68 -3.35
C LYS A 96 20.42 7.82 -3.54
N ASP A 97 20.93 8.32 -2.43
CA ASP A 97 22.04 9.30 -2.36
C ASP A 97 21.82 10.54 -3.27
N SER A 98 20.57 11.02 -3.32
CA SER A 98 20.23 12.20 -4.12
C SER A 98 20.55 13.47 -3.37
N ILE A 99 21.30 14.39 -4.00
CA ILE A 99 21.61 15.70 -3.43
C ILE A 99 20.44 16.64 -3.71
N ILE A 100 19.89 17.24 -2.66
CA ILE A 100 18.74 18.15 -2.69
C ILE A 100 19.18 19.49 -2.13
N ASP A 101 19.03 20.56 -2.91
CA ASP A 101 19.39 21.93 -2.48
C ASP A 101 18.31 22.57 -1.60
N GLY A 102 17.07 22.08 -1.68
CA GLY A 102 15.92 22.55 -0.90
C GLY A 102 15.61 21.63 0.28
N CYS A 103 14.52 21.94 0.97
CA CYS A 103 14.03 21.19 2.13
C CYS A 103 12.85 20.31 1.81
N SER A 104 12.65 19.94 0.54
CA SER A 104 11.61 19.03 0.11
C SER A 104 11.95 18.29 -1.18
N VAL A 105 11.37 17.12 -1.35
CA VAL A 105 11.48 16.31 -2.57
C VAL A 105 10.17 15.56 -2.81
N ALA A 106 9.80 15.38 -4.07
CA ALA A 106 8.67 14.54 -4.46
C ALA A 106 9.15 13.17 -4.95
N CYS A 107 8.65 12.11 -4.34
CA CYS A 107 8.99 10.73 -4.69
C CYS A 107 7.73 9.96 -5.11
N THR A 108 7.89 8.98 -6.00
CA THR A 108 6.81 8.03 -6.29
C THR A 108 6.66 7.02 -5.15
N TYR A 109 5.44 6.56 -4.92
CA TYR A 109 5.17 5.51 -3.95
C TYR A 109 4.28 4.40 -4.55
N LEU A 110 4.28 3.25 -3.90
CA LEU A 110 3.39 2.13 -4.14
C LEU A 110 2.38 2.04 -2.99
N ASP A 111 1.17 1.60 -3.29
CA ASP A 111 0.19 1.31 -2.25
C ASP A 111 0.63 0.11 -1.39
N ASP A 112 0.06 0.00 -0.21
CA ASP A 112 0.32 -1.09 0.75
C ASP A 112 1.81 -1.31 1.05
N THR A 113 2.61 -0.26 1.18
CA THR A 113 4.07 -0.35 1.24
C THR A 113 4.65 0.46 2.38
N ASN A 114 5.63 -0.11 3.06
CA ASN A 114 6.40 0.55 4.12
C ASN A 114 7.68 1.15 3.57
N TYR A 115 7.98 2.37 3.99
CA TYR A 115 9.14 3.14 3.56
C TYR A 115 10.00 3.56 4.73
N LYS A 116 11.30 3.67 4.47
CA LYS A 116 12.28 4.38 5.30
C LYS A 116 12.87 5.51 4.47
N VAL A 117 12.92 6.70 5.04
CA VAL A 117 13.57 7.88 4.48
C VAL A 117 14.79 8.22 5.33
N GLU A 118 15.89 8.51 4.66
CA GLU A 118 17.15 8.94 5.26
C GLU A 118 17.50 10.32 4.74
N ILE A 119 17.78 11.27 5.65
CA ILE A 119 18.16 12.65 5.33
C ILE A 119 19.41 13.01 6.10
N LYS A 120 20.47 13.40 5.40
CA LYS A 120 21.71 13.86 5.99
C LYS A 120 22.00 15.29 5.52
N THR A 121 22.25 16.20 6.44
CA THR A 121 22.69 17.54 6.11
C THR A 121 24.13 17.53 5.59
N LEU A 122 24.35 18.15 4.45
CA LEU A 122 25.66 18.36 3.85
C LEU A 122 26.28 19.67 4.34
N GLY A 123 27.58 19.65 4.54
CA GLY A 123 28.36 20.81 4.89
C GLY A 123 28.36 21.90 3.80
N ASN A 124 28.81 23.06 4.15
CA ASN A 124 28.96 24.20 3.23
C ASN A 124 30.36 24.79 3.34
N ASP A 125 31.13 24.58 2.31
CA ASP A 125 32.54 25.03 2.27
C ASP A 125 32.69 26.55 2.44
N LYS A 126 31.74 27.34 1.93
CA LYS A 126 31.73 28.80 2.06
C LYS A 126 31.73 29.25 3.53
N TYR A 127 31.07 28.48 4.39
CA TYR A 127 30.94 28.75 5.81
C TYR A 127 31.86 27.88 6.68
N ASN A 128 32.67 27.00 6.05
CA ASN A 128 33.52 26.01 6.70
C ASN A 128 32.70 25.09 7.64
N ASN A 129 31.47 24.76 7.24
CA ASN A 129 30.61 23.83 7.96
C ASN A 129 30.84 22.42 7.42
N LYS A 130 30.85 21.44 8.33
CA LYS A 130 30.98 20.01 8.00
C LYS A 130 29.64 19.32 7.93
N ASP A 131 29.59 18.24 7.15
CA ASP A 131 28.42 17.33 7.09
C ASP A 131 27.96 16.91 8.48
N ALA A 132 26.67 16.66 8.61
CA ALA A 132 26.13 16.02 9.81
C ALA A 132 26.83 14.67 10.07
N ALA A 133 27.10 14.36 11.34
CA ALA A 133 27.72 13.09 11.74
C ALA A 133 26.79 11.89 11.57
N SER A 134 25.48 12.11 11.69
CA SER A 134 24.42 11.09 11.63
C SER A 134 23.38 11.44 10.57
N VAL A 135 22.61 10.46 10.18
CA VAL A 135 21.43 10.59 9.30
C VAL A 135 20.18 10.69 10.17
N SER A 136 19.20 11.45 9.75
CA SER A 136 17.84 11.34 10.27
C SER A 136 17.10 10.22 9.55
N GLU A 137 16.56 9.28 10.28
CA GLU A 137 15.76 8.18 9.74
C GLU A 137 14.29 8.35 10.14
N VAL A 138 13.40 8.25 9.15
CA VAL A 138 11.96 8.36 9.35
C VAL A 138 11.26 7.24 8.60
N THR A 139 10.28 6.60 9.23
CA THR A 139 9.43 5.59 8.58
C THR A 139 8.12 6.23 8.14
N TRP A 140 7.63 5.79 6.98
CA TRP A 140 6.34 6.17 6.44
C TRP A 140 5.66 4.96 5.82
N SER A 141 4.33 4.89 5.88
CA SER A 141 3.58 3.75 5.35
C SER A 141 2.36 4.22 4.56
N THR A 142 2.08 3.50 3.49
CA THR A 142 0.83 3.64 2.71
C THR A 142 -0.22 2.62 3.10
N LEU A 143 0.10 1.71 4.02
CA LEU A 143 -0.83 0.73 4.56
C LEU A 143 -1.96 1.44 5.33
N VAL A 144 -3.17 0.93 5.19
CA VAL A 144 -4.29 1.33 6.06
C VAL A 144 -3.95 0.89 7.49
N PRO A 145 -4.09 1.74 8.51
CA PRO A 145 -3.89 1.35 9.90
C PRO A 145 -4.77 0.14 10.26
N ALA A 146 -4.20 -0.88 10.91
CA ALA A 146 -4.88 -2.14 11.16
C ALA A 146 -4.85 -2.55 12.63
N THR A 147 -5.87 -3.29 13.05
CA THR A 147 -5.86 -4.04 14.30
C THR A 147 -5.19 -5.38 14.08
N THR A 148 -4.15 -5.69 14.85
CA THR A 148 -3.44 -6.97 14.76
C THR A 148 -4.27 -8.09 15.42
N ILE A 149 -4.42 -9.20 14.70
CA ILE A 149 -5.00 -10.44 15.23
C ILE A 149 -3.88 -11.39 15.58
N PRO A 150 -3.78 -11.88 16.85
CA PRO A 150 -2.71 -12.79 17.27
C PRO A 150 -2.74 -14.12 16.51
N ALA A 151 -1.55 -14.70 16.26
CA ALA A 151 -1.45 -16.04 15.68
C ALA A 151 -2.10 -17.12 16.57
N GLY A 152 -2.55 -18.21 15.96
CA GLY A 152 -3.28 -19.29 16.62
C GLY A 152 -4.78 -19.01 16.82
N THR A 153 -5.29 -17.90 16.31
CA THR A 153 -6.69 -17.47 16.49
C THR A 153 -7.61 -18.15 15.47
N ASP A 154 -8.80 -18.59 15.91
CA ASP A 154 -9.93 -18.87 15.01
C ASP A 154 -10.63 -17.54 14.68
N LEU A 155 -10.69 -17.20 13.39
CA LEU A 155 -11.19 -15.90 12.94
C LEU A 155 -12.70 -15.74 13.17
N ASN A 156 -13.49 -16.84 13.17
CA ASN A 156 -14.90 -16.77 13.52
C ASN A 156 -15.08 -16.34 14.97
N THR A 157 -14.40 -17.02 15.89
CA THR A 157 -14.42 -16.69 17.32
C THR A 157 -13.91 -15.27 17.59
N TYR A 158 -12.88 -14.83 16.86
CA TYR A 158 -12.35 -13.47 17.00
C TYR A 158 -13.40 -12.42 16.66
N PHE A 159 -14.07 -12.52 15.50
CA PHE A 159 -15.05 -11.55 15.07
C PHE A 159 -16.41 -11.69 15.77
N GLU A 160 -16.72 -12.84 16.36
CA GLU A 160 -17.84 -12.97 17.28
C GLU A 160 -17.63 -12.14 18.57
N ASN A 161 -16.41 -12.15 19.11
CA ASN A 161 -16.02 -11.38 20.29
C ASN A 161 -15.69 -9.91 19.98
N ASN A 162 -15.34 -9.60 18.74
CA ASN A 162 -14.97 -8.26 18.27
C ASN A 162 -15.78 -7.93 16.98
N PRO A 163 -17.09 -7.68 17.10
CA PRO A 163 -17.96 -7.45 15.95
C PRO A 163 -17.52 -6.26 15.11
N ILE A 164 -17.51 -6.42 13.78
CA ILE A 164 -17.21 -5.34 12.83
C ILE A 164 -18.47 -4.48 12.69
N THR A 165 -18.38 -3.19 13.00
CA THR A 165 -19.52 -2.27 13.01
C THR A 165 -19.27 -0.98 12.23
N SER A 166 -18.22 -0.96 11.39
CA SER A 166 -17.81 0.25 10.64
C SER A 166 -18.76 0.63 9.50
N GLY A 167 -19.56 -0.34 9.01
CA GLY A 167 -20.38 -0.16 7.82
C GLY A 167 -19.55 -0.11 6.52
N LYS A 168 -20.22 0.22 5.41
CA LYS A 168 -19.59 0.23 4.08
C LYS A 168 -18.73 1.49 3.82
N ASP A 169 -18.98 2.58 4.50
CA ASP A 169 -18.39 3.89 4.18
C ASP A 169 -17.02 4.11 4.85
N VAL A 170 -16.64 3.24 5.81
CA VAL A 170 -15.36 3.30 6.52
C VAL A 170 -14.61 1.99 6.33
N GLU A 171 -13.46 2.05 5.68
CA GLU A 171 -12.59 0.89 5.57
C GLU A 171 -11.91 0.62 6.92
N VAL A 172 -12.03 -0.62 7.39
CA VAL A 172 -11.31 -1.11 8.57
C VAL A 172 -10.38 -2.24 8.16
N ALA A 173 -9.17 -2.21 8.70
CA ALA A 173 -8.16 -3.22 8.41
C ALA A 173 -7.83 -4.07 9.63
N TYR A 174 -7.64 -5.36 9.37
CA TYR A 174 -7.11 -6.34 10.32
C TYR A 174 -5.85 -6.96 9.74
N GLU A 175 -4.83 -7.07 10.57
CA GLU A 175 -3.53 -7.61 10.17
C GLU A 175 -3.24 -8.90 10.91
N LEU A 176 -2.94 -9.94 10.16
CA LEU A 176 -2.49 -11.23 10.66
C LEU A 176 -0.97 -11.18 10.86
N GLU A 177 -0.48 -11.70 11.99
CA GLU A 177 0.96 -11.74 12.28
C GLU A 177 1.74 -12.47 11.20
N ALA A 178 2.95 -11.99 10.92
CA ALA A 178 3.83 -12.54 9.90
C ALA A 178 4.11 -14.04 10.12
N GLY A 179 3.77 -14.86 9.12
CA GLY A 179 3.91 -16.32 9.19
C GLY A 179 2.99 -17.01 10.21
N GLY A 180 2.08 -16.28 10.85
CA GLY A 180 1.11 -16.81 11.79
C GLY A 180 0.15 -17.82 11.16
N SER A 181 -0.37 -18.75 11.96
CA SER A 181 -1.39 -19.72 11.55
C SER A 181 -2.73 -19.39 12.17
N TYR A 182 -3.80 -19.46 11.37
CA TYR A 182 -5.16 -19.11 11.74
C TYR A 182 -6.13 -20.15 11.23
N THR A 183 -7.35 -20.18 11.77
CA THR A 183 -8.43 -21.05 11.29
C THR A 183 -9.68 -20.25 10.94
N ILE A 184 -10.50 -20.82 10.05
CA ILE A 184 -11.88 -20.43 9.78
C ILE A 184 -12.75 -21.67 10.00
N SER A 185 -13.51 -21.68 11.09
CA SER A 185 -14.29 -22.85 11.51
C SER A 185 -15.70 -22.88 10.92
N GLY A 186 -16.19 -21.78 10.37
CA GLY A 186 -17.52 -21.62 9.78
C GLY A 186 -17.56 -20.53 8.73
N ASP A 187 -18.74 -19.94 8.51
CA ASP A 187 -18.86 -18.73 7.69
C ASP A 187 -18.21 -17.53 8.39
N LEU A 188 -17.14 -17.01 7.82
CA LEU A 188 -16.52 -15.76 8.29
C LEU A 188 -17.32 -14.57 7.74
N ASN A 189 -18.26 -14.08 8.52
CA ASN A 189 -19.20 -13.07 8.07
C ASN A 189 -18.66 -11.65 8.26
N LEU A 190 -18.31 -10.98 7.17
CA LEU A 190 -17.88 -9.59 7.15
C LEU A 190 -19.06 -8.60 7.09
N GLY A 191 -20.28 -9.10 6.86
CA GLY A 191 -21.49 -8.28 6.76
C GLY A 191 -21.43 -7.27 5.63
N VAL A 192 -22.01 -6.09 5.87
CA VAL A 192 -22.01 -4.93 4.97
C VAL A 192 -20.79 -4.01 5.21
N ASN A 193 -19.85 -4.44 6.02
CA ASN A 193 -18.66 -3.65 6.32
C ASN A 193 -17.65 -3.65 5.16
N ASN A 194 -16.87 -2.59 5.06
CA ASN A 194 -15.73 -2.49 4.16
C ASN A 194 -14.47 -2.95 4.91
N VAL A 195 -14.05 -4.20 4.68
CA VAL A 195 -13.05 -4.88 5.50
C VAL A 195 -11.83 -5.26 4.68
N GLN A 196 -10.66 -4.85 5.16
CA GLN A 196 -9.39 -5.39 4.69
C GLN A 196 -8.84 -6.40 5.72
N LEU A 197 -8.62 -7.65 5.30
CA LEU A 197 -7.87 -8.65 6.02
C LEU A 197 -6.55 -8.88 5.28
N ARG A 198 -5.44 -8.64 5.96
CA ARG A 198 -4.12 -8.77 5.34
C ARG A 198 -3.13 -9.52 6.20
N GLY A 199 -2.20 -10.21 5.56
CA GLY A 199 -0.98 -10.72 6.17
C GLY A 199 0.22 -9.81 5.90
N ASN A 200 1.42 -10.34 6.19
CA ASN A 200 2.68 -9.69 5.87
C ASN A 200 3.10 -10.03 4.43
N LYS A 201 3.59 -9.07 3.66
CA LYS A 201 3.98 -9.25 2.25
C LYS A 201 5.12 -10.25 2.02
N VAL A 202 6.01 -10.41 2.99
CA VAL A 202 7.23 -11.23 2.85
C VAL A 202 7.02 -12.61 3.45
N ASN A 203 6.29 -12.67 4.56
CA ASN A 203 6.01 -13.90 5.28
C ASN A 203 4.49 -14.00 5.51
N HIS A 204 3.80 -14.56 4.52
CA HIS A 204 2.35 -14.66 4.52
C HIS A 204 1.83 -15.41 5.74
N ALA A 205 0.73 -14.94 6.30
CA ALA A 205 -0.04 -15.70 7.27
C ALA A 205 -0.76 -16.87 6.58
N LYS A 206 -0.92 -17.98 7.30
CA LYS A 206 -1.62 -19.18 6.81
C LYS A 206 -2.98 -19.28 7.44
N VAL A 207 -4.03 -19.35 6.63
CA VAL A 207 -5.41 -19.50 7.09
C VAL A 207 -5.98 -20.81 6.57
N THR A 208 -6.33 -21.73 7.47
CA THR A 208 -6.88 -23.03 7.14
C THR A 208 -8.37 -23.07 7.48
N PHE A 209 -9.20 -23.44 6.51
CA PHE A 209 -10.59 -23.75 6.79
C PHE A 209 -10.69 -25.10 7.51
N THR A 210 -11.33 -25.09 8.67
CA THR A 210 -11.57 -26.33 9.47
C THR A 210 -13.03 -26.77 9.41
N GLY A 211 -13.90 -25.93 8.80
CA GLY A 211 -15.30 -26.20 8.52
C GLY A 211 -15.69 -25.87 7.10
N SER A 212 -16.90 -26.23 6.68
CA SER A 212 -17.41 -26.04 5.32
C SER A 212 -17.87 -24.62 4.99
N GLY A 213 -17.53 -23.63 5.85
CA GLY A 213 -17.89 -22.23 5.65
C GLY A 213 -17.15 -21.53 4.52
N ALA A 214 -17.43 -20.25 4.35
CA ALA A 214 -16.80 -19.36 3.38
C ALA A 214 -16.52 -18.01 4.02
N ILE A 215 -15.71 -17.18 3.36
CA ILE A 215 -15.67 -15.74 3.66
C ILE A 215 -16.93 -15.11 3.05
N VAL A 216 -17.76 -14.47 3.88
CA VAL A 216 -19.07 -13.96 3.47
C VAL A 216 -19.07 -12.45 3.50
N SER A 217 -19.35 -11.82 2.35
CA SER A 217 -19.58 -10.38 2.25
C SER A 217 -21.04 -10.11 1.92
N SER A 218 -21.63 -9.11 2.57
CA SER A 218 -22.94 -8.58 2.21
C SER A 218 -22.84 -7.27 1.45
N GLY A 219 -21.70 -7.03 0.75
CA GLY A 219 -21.54 -5.98 -0.23
C GLY A 219 -20.98 -4.66 0.30
N GLY A 220 -20.32 -4.65 1.45
CA GLY A 220 -19.68 -3.44 1.98
C GLY A 220 -18.33 -3.09 1.34
N GLY A 221 -17.66 -4.09 0.80
CA GLY A 221 -16.28 -4.05 0.31
C GLY A 221 -15.46 -5.15 0.99
N MET A 222 -14.42 -5.62 0.31
CA MET A 222 -13.56 -6.66 0.87
C MET A 222 -12.17 -6.58 0.24
N ALA A 223 -11.13 -6.62 1.05
CA ALA A 223 -9.77 -6.81 0.56
C ALA A 223 -9.10 -7.96 1.33
N LEU A 224 -8.68 -8.99 0.62
CA LEU A 224 -7.88 -10.10 1.13
C LEU A 224 -6.50 -9.97 0.51
N LYS A 225 -5.45 -9.75 1.33
CA LYS A 225 -4.12 -9.45 0.82
C LYS A 225 -3.02 -10.22 1.57
N PHE A 226 -2.07 -10.79 0.84
CA PHE A 226 -0.86 -11.39 1.41
C PHE A 226 -1.15 -12.53 2.40
N ILE A 227 -2.08 -13.41 2.07
CA ILE A 227 -2.53 -14.53 2.91
C ILE A 227 -2.53 -15.81 2.07
N ASP A 228 -2.06 -16.90 2.68
CA ASP A 228 -2.13 -18.24 2.11
C ASP A 228 -3.33 -19.00 2.71
N PHE A 229 -4.31 -19.33 1.87
CA PHE A 229 -5.52 -20.04 2.29
C PHE A 229 -5.49 -21.51 1.88
N ASP A 230 -5.90 -22.39 2.80
CA ASP A 230 -6.16 -23.81 2.52
C ASP A 230 -7.64 -24.12 2.68
N CYS A 231 -8.29 -24.49 1.56
CA CYS A 231 -9.72 -24.70 1.46
C CYS A 231 -10.11 -26.20 1.38
N ASP A 232 -9.23 -27.12 1.80
CA ASP A 232 -9.44 -28.58 1.59
C ASP A 232 -10.77 -29.10 2.12
N VAL A 233 -11.23 -28.63 3.28
CA VAL A 233 -12.50 -29.04 3.88
C VAL A 233 -13.74 -28.37 3.28
N VAL A 234 -13.56 -27.34 2.44
CA VAL A 234 -14.66 -26.62 1.77
C VAL A 234 -15.13 -27.40 0.53
N SER A 235 -15.53 -28.67 0.72
CA SER A 235 -15.75 -29.63 -0.35
C SER A 235 -16.94 -29.33 -1.28
N LYS A 236 -17.91 -28.54 -0.85
CA LYS A 236 -19.13 -28.17 -1.60
C LYS A 236 -19.45 -26.70 -1.55
N GLY A 237 -18.53 -25.91 -1.04
CA GLY A 237 -18.72 -24.48 -0.83
C GLY A 237 -17.92 -23.63 -1.80
N SER A 238 -17.82 -22.38 -1.47
CA SER A 238 -17.07 -21.37 -2.19
C SER A 238 -16.04 -20.77 -1.25
N PHE A 239 -14.92 -20.34 -1.76
CA PHE A 239 -13.94 -19.58 -0.96
C PHE A 239 -14.55 -18.27 -0.45
N VAL A 240 -15.17 -17.50 -1.37
CA VAL A 240 -15.96 -16.30 -1.03
C VAL A 240 -17.39 -16.51 -1.48
N LYS A 241 -18.37 -16.13 -0.66
CA LYS A 241 -19.76 -16.08 -1.05
C LYS A 241 -20.42 -14.77 -0.62
N PHE A 242 -21.52 -14.41 -1.30
CA PHE A 242 -22.32 -13.26 -0.92
C PHE A 242 -23.48 -13.67 -0.02
N GLY A 243 -23.69 -12.88 1.04
CA GLY A 243 -24.84 -12.98 1.94
C GLY A 243 -26.11 -12.38 1.33
N ASP A 244 -27.15 -12.22 2.15
CA ASP A 244 -28.34 -11.49 1.75
C ASP A 244 -28.03 -10.03 1.46
N VAL A 245 -28.78 -9.44 0.53
CA VAL A 245 -28.61 -8.01 0.18
C VAL A 245 -29.22 -7.15 1.28
N PRO A 246 -28.40 -6.38 2.04
CA PRO A 246 -28.92 -5.49 3.08
C PRO A 246 -29.70 -4.31 2.47
N GLU A 247 -30.63 -3.75 3.24
CA GLU A 247 -31.45 -2.62 2.75
C GLU A 247 -30.62 -1.39 2.40
N GLU A 248 -29.55 -1.14 3.15
CA GLU A 248 -28.69 0.05 2.98
C GLU A 248 -27.91 0.10 1.66
N ILE A 249 -27.79 -1.02 0.95
CA ILE A 249 -27.15 -1.06 -0.37
C ILE A 249 -28.10 -1.43 -1.50
N LYS A 250 -29.40 -1.61 -1.22
CA LYS A 250 -30.39 -1.93 -2.25
C LYS A 250 -30.60 -0.76 -3.19
N GLY A 251 -30.40 -1.01 -4.46
CA GLY A 251 -30.74 -0.14 -5.56
C GLY A 251 -32.00 -0.60 -6.31
N MET A 252 -32.13 -0.18 -7.57
CA MET A 252 -33.24 -0.54 -8.43
C MET A 252 -33.38 -2.07 -8.59
N ASN A 253 -34.60 -2.57 -8.64
CA ASN A 253 -34.91 -3.98 -8.79
C ASN A 253 -34.33 -4.87 -7.67
N SER A 254 -34.12 -4.32 -6.48
CA SER A 254 -33.56 -5.02 -5.30
C SER A 254 -32.14 -5.56 -5.52
N TYR A 255 -31.36 -4.98 -6.43
CA TYR A 255 -29.95 -5.30 -6.55
C TYR A 255 -29.15 -4.62 -5.44
N GLY A 256 -28.25 -5.36 -4.79
CA GLY A 256 -27.24 -4.79 -3.92
C GLY A 256 -26.15 -4.11 -4.76
N ILE A 257 -25.97 -2.82 -4.57
CA ILE A 257 -24.95 -2.04 -5.30
C ILE A 257 -23.68 -1.99 -4.46
N VAL A 258 -22.64 -2.68 -4.93
CA VAL A 258 -21.33 -2.73 -4.29
C VAL A 258 -20.41 -1.71 -4.98
N THR A 259 -20.19 -0.57 -4.34
CA THR A 259 -19.35 0.53 -4.86
C THR A 259 -17.90 0.40 -4.43
N ASN A 260 -17.65 -0.13 -3.23
CA ASN A 260 -16.30 -0.37 -2.76
C ASN A 260 -15.65 -1.55 -3.49
N PRO A 261 -14.35 -1.54 -3.70
CA PRO A 261 -13.66 -2.63 -4.36
C PRO A 261 -13.76 -3.96 -3.57
N MET A 262 -13.87 -5.05 -4.33
CA MET A 262 -13.69 -6.42 -3.85
C MET A 262 -12.34 -6.90 -4.37
N ILE A 263 -11.36 -7.07 -3.49
CA ILE A 263 -9.96 -7.31 -3.87
C ILE A 263 -9.47 -8.63 -3.28
N ILE A 264 -8.84 -9.45 -4.11
CA ILE A 264 -8.00 -10.59 -3.68
C ILE A 264 -6.63 -10.35 -4.31
N GLN A 265 -5.62 -10.12 -3.49
CA GLN A 265 -4.31 -9.71 -3.97
C GLN A 265 -3.18 -10.46 -3.29
N SER A 266 -2.22 -10.93 -4.09
CA SER A 266 -1.00 -11.59 -3.60
C SER A 266 -1.32 -12.68 -2.57
N CYS A 267 -2.34 -13.48 -2.85
CA CYS A 267 -2.79 -14.61 -2.03
C CYS A 267 -2.46 -15.93 -2.72
N GLU A 268 -2.13 -16.95 -1.96
CA GLU A 268 -2.15 -18.31 -2.43
C GLU A 268 -3.40 -19.01 -1.90
N ILE A 269 -4.28 -19.48 -2.79
CA ILE A 269 -5.57 -20.09 -2.43
C ILE A 269 -5.58 -21.50 -2.98
N ARG A 270 -5.41 -22.49 -2.10
CA ARG A 270 -5.29 -23.91 -2.46
C ARG A 270 -6.56 -24.69 -2.16
N ASN A 271 -6.70 -25.77 -2.88
CA ASN A 271 -7.75 -26.78 -2.67
C ASN A 271 -9.18 -26.23 -2.86
N VAL A 272 -9.36 -25.28 -3.76
CA VAL A 272 -10.70 -24.76 -4.10
C VAL A 272 -11.46 -25.81 -4.90
N ARG A 273 -12.56 -26.33 -4.38
CA ARG A 273 -13.29 -27.45 -5.01
C ARG A 273 -14.44 -27.04 -5.92
N HIS A 274 -15.02 -25.87 -5.72
CA HIS A 274 -16.16 -25.38 -6.52
C HIS A 274 -15.94 -24.00 -7.09
N TYR A 275 -16.16 -22.97 -6.30
CA TYR A 275 -16.12 -21.58 -6.79
C TYR A 275 -15.12 -20.77 -5.97
N LEU A 276 -14.30 -19.98 -6.66
CA LEU A 276 -13.53 -18.94 -5.99
C LEU A 276 -14.48 -17.90 -5.38
N VAL A 277 -15.46 -17.46 -6.15
CA VAL A 277 -16.49 -16.52 -5.73
C VAL A 277 -17.87 -16.98 -6.19
N ASN A 278 -18.85 -16.91 -5.31
CA ASN A 278 -20.22 -17.28 -5.58
C ASN A 278 -21.18 -16.22 -5.04
N ILE A 279 -21.96 -15.61 -5.92
CA ILE A 279 -23.02 -14.68 -5.51
C ILE A 279 -24.22 -15.38 -4.87
N ASN A 280 -24.20 -16.72 -4.82
CA ASN A 280 -25.17 -17.55 -4.10
C ASN A 280 -26.63 -17.29 -4.49
N GLY A 281 -26.88 -17.03 -5.78
CA GLY A 281 -28.22 -16.71 -6.31
C GLY A 281 -28.77 -15.35 -5.87
N LYS A 282 -27.99 -14.53 -5.20
CA LYS A 282 -28.38 -13.19 -4.78
C LYS A 282 -28.21 -12.18 -5.92
N LYS A 283 -28.88 -11.04 -5.82
CA LYS A 283 -28.83 -9.98 -6.81
C LYS A 283 -27.81 -8.93 -6.42
N TYR A 284 -26.59 -9.02 -6.97
CA TYR A 284 -25.54 -8.04 -6.73
C TYR A 284 -25.08 -7.40 -8.04
N ALA A 285 -24.80 -6.10 -7.99
CA ALA A 285 -24.07 -5.36 -9.01
C ALA A 285 -22.78 -4.85 -8.37
N ILE A 286 -21.65 -5.44 -8.78
CA ILE A 286 -20.33 -5.14 -8.22
C ILE A 286 -19.59 -4.26 -9.20
N GLN A 287 -19.18 -3.07 -8.77
CA GLN A 287 -18.50 -2.11 -9.62
C GLN A 287 -17.07 -2.55 -9.95
N ASN A 288 -16.33 -3.02 -8.94
CA ASN A 288 -14.94 -3.43 -9.09
C ASN A 288 -14.70 -4.76 -8.37
N PHE A 289 -14.38 -5.81 -9.13
CA PHE A 289 -13.89 -7.08 -8.60
C PHE A 289 -12.51 -7.34 -9.17
N ILE A 290 -11.49 -7.40 -8.29
CA ILE A 290 -10.09 -7.44 -8.66
C ILE A 290 -9.45 -8.69 -8.05
N VAL A 291 -8.86 -9.54 -8.90
CA VAL A 291 -7.97 -10.64 -8.49
C VAL A 291 -6.64 -10.39 -9.17
N ARG A 292 -5.59 -10.18 -8.40
CA ARG A 292 -4.27 -9.89 -8.95
C ARG A 292 -3.16 -10.55 -8.14
N ASP A 293 -2.11 -10.97 -8.85
CA ASP A 293 -0.88 -11.54 -8.26
C ASP A 293 -1.16 -12.76 -7.35
N CYS A 294 -2.21 -13.54 -7.68
CA CYS A 294 -2.64 -14.69 -6.88
C CYS A 294 -2.27 -16.01 -7.54
N ILE A 295 -2.01 -17.02 -6.72
CA ILE A 295 -1.94 -18.42 -7.11
C ILE A 295 -3.22 -19.09 -6.63
N ILE A 296 -4.03 -19.61 -7.57
CA ILE A 296 -5.30 -20.26 -7.25
C ILE A 296 -5.25 -21.70 -7.78
N GLN A 297 -5.36 -22.65 -6.86
CA GLN A 297 -5.34 -24.06 -7.19
C GLN A 297 -6.71 -24.67 -6.95
N PHE A 298 -7.32 -25.15 -8.00
CA PHE A 298 -8.54 -25.96 -7.94
C PHE A 298 -8.18 -27.45 -7.80
N TYR A 299 -9.04 -28.17 -7.06
CA TYR A 299 -8.87 -29.61 -6.81
C TYR A 299 -9.75 -30.44 -7.72
#